data_edf03ba9646ce5158a05b8e67c25cf8c
#
_entry.id   edf03ba9646ce5158a05b8e67c25cf8c
#
_cell.length_a   1.000
_cell.length_b   1.000
_cell.length_c   1.000
_cell.angle_alpha   90.00
_cell.angle_beta   90.00
_cell.angle_gamma   90.00
#
_symmetry.space_group_name_H-M   'P 1'
#
loop_
_entity.id
_entity.type
_entity.pdbx_description
1 polymer ?
#
loop_
_entity_poly.entity_id
_entity_poly.type
_entity_poly.pdbx_seq_one_letter_code
_entity_poly.pdbx_strand_id
1 'polypeptide(L)'
;MTSRLFSNVSMITLLAMVVCAPAIAQREGPSTIFQDSAHGCSNRTLAGDYGFTIEGTILNADLPLRGLVMQHYDGRGHITQVDHVVFGGYPPPLEWTPGTGTYTVNPDCTGSGVINSPSNPVPLNIHFVIVDHGRKIKQVVDANAVVAVGEKVD
;
A
#
# COMPACT_ATOMS: atom_id res chain seq x y z
N MET A 1 -47.72 72.33 0.20
CA MET A 1 -48.53 72.50 1.39
C MET A 1 -48.13 71.40 2.35
N THR A 2 -47.26 71.77 3.30
CA THR A 2 -47.57 71.95 4.72
C THR A 2 -48.26 70.68 5.32
N SER A 3 -47.71 69.95 6.27
CA SER A 3 -47.41 70.35 7.64
C SER A 3 -46.85 69.12 8.37
N ARG A 4 -45.70 69.12 8.98
CA ARG A 4 -45.35 69.07 10.41
C ARG A 4 -46.33 68.27 11.32
N LEU A 5 -45.79 67.35 12.17
CA LEU A 5 -45.47 67.58 13.58
C LEU A 5 -45.21 66.29 14.34
N PHE A 6 -44.07 66.26 14.96
CA PHE A 6 -43.69 66.00 16.36
C PHE A 6 -44.19 64.73 17.08
N SER A 7 -43.20 64.02 17.57
CA SER A 7 -42.92 63.80 19.00
C SER A 7 -43.48 62.50 19.60
N ASN A 8 -42.63 61.56 20.00
CA ASN A 8 -42.18 61.47 21.38
C ASN A 8 -41.19 60.35 21.60
N VAL A 9 -40.21 60.69 22.33
CA VAL A 9 -39.18 59.90 22.96
C VAL A 9 -39.81 58.90 23.92
N SER A 10 -39.44 57.63 23.85
CA SER A 10 -39.48 56.76 25.01
C SER A 10 -38.28 55.83 25.00
N MET A 11 -37.36 56.18 25.84
CA MET A 11 -36.10 55.53 26.12
C MET A 11 -36.38 54.35 27.06
N ILE A 12 -36.34 53.11 26.52
CA ILE A 12 -36.38 51.95 27.36
C ILE A 12 -35.01 51.28 27.21
N THR A 13 -34.21 51.46 28.23
CA THR A 13 -32.90 50.83 28.42
C THR A 13 -33.11 49.36 28.73
N LEU A 14 -32.95 48.50 27.74
CA LEU A 14 -32.90 47.05 27.96
C LEU A 14 -31.46 46.62 28.15
N LEU A 15 -31.13 46.29 29.36
CA LEU A 15 -29.83 45.73 29.76
C LEU A 15 -29.74 44.27 29.23
N ALA A 16 -29.12 44.08 28.09
CA ALA A 16 -28.85 42.76 27.57
C ALA A 16 -27.62 42.17 28.27
N MET A 17 -27.86 41.23 29.18
CA MET A 17 -26.79 40.37 29.70
C MET A 17 -26.27 39.47 28.57
N VAL A 18 -25.05 39.77 28.12
CA VAL A 18 -24.29 38.87 27.24
C VAL A 18 -23.81 37.71 28.09
N VAL A 19 -24.49 36.56 27.99
CA VAL A 19 -24.01 35.29 28.51
C VAL A 19 -22.94 34.81 27.53
N CYS A 20 -21.69 35.01 27.88
CA CYS A 20 -20.54 34.47 27.17
C CYS A 20 -20.47 32.97 27.48
N ALA A 21 -21.06 32.10 26.66
CA ALA A 21 -20.84 30.67 26.71
C ALA A 21 -19.46 30.36 26.10
N PRO A 22 -18.57 29.63 26.82
CA PRO A 22 -17.34 29.19 26.21
C PRO A 22 -17.67 28.18 25.10
N ALA A 23 -17.38 28.54 23.87
CA ALA A 23 -17.37 27.60 22.75
C ALA A 23 -16.23 26.57 23.02
N ILE A 24 -16.62 25.40 23.45
CA ILE A 24 -15.69 24.25 23.46
C ILE A 24 -15.49 23.92 21.98
N ALA A 25 -14.39 24.42 21.41
CA ALA A 25 -13.92 23.98 20.11
C ALA A 25 -13.56 22.51 20.24
N GLN A 26 -14.46 21.62 19.80
CA GLN A 26 -14.09 20.23 19.52
C GLN A 26 -13.08 20.29 18.38
N ARG A 27 -11.80 20.15 18.73
CA ARG A 27 -10.75 19.82 17.77
C ARG A 27 -11.03 18.41 17.30
N GLU A 28 -11.73 18.26 16.19
CA GLU A 28 -11.66 17.05 15.39
C GLU A 28 -10.23 16.98 14.88
N GLY A 29 -9.38 16.25 15.62
CA GLY A 29 -8.08 15.87 15.14
C GLY A 29 -8.25 14.99 13.91
N PRO A 30 -7.39 15.12 12.89
CA PRO A 30 -7.43 14.20 11.77
C PRO A 30 -7.32 12.77 12.32
N SER A 31 -8.26 11.92 11.90
CA SER A 31 -8.24 10.49 12.22
C SER A 31 -6.98 9.88 11.63
N THR A 32 -5.91 9.87 12.40
CA THR A 32 -4.67 9.18 12.05
C THR A 32 -4.90 7.69 12.26
N ILE A 33 -5.47 7.04 11.24
CA ILE A 33 -5.65 5.57 11.21
C ILE A 33 -4.28 4.84 11.13
N PHE A 34 -3.18 5.56 11.02
CA PHE A 34 -1.82 5.02 10.84
C PHE A 34 -0.77 5.59 11.81
N GLN A 35 -1.13 5.88 13.07
CA GLN A 35 -0.17 6.25 14.08
C GLN A 35 -0.03 5.17 15.15
N ASP A 36 0.59 4.05 14.79
CA ASP A 36 1.37 3.27 15.75
C ASP A 36 2.47 2.44 15.06
N SER A 37 3.40 3.14 14.43
CA SER A 37 4.69 2.56 14.04
C SER A 37 5.74 3.65 14.17
N ALA A 38 6.35 3.75 15.33
CA ALA A 38 7.48 4.67 15.60
C ALA A 38 8.69 4.40 14.67
N HIS A 39 8.60 3.44 13.76
CA HIS A 39 9.57 3.14 12.72
C HIS A 39 8.81 2.74 11.45
N GLY A 40 8.70 3.65 10.48
CA GLY A 40 8.16 3.35 9.15
C GLY A 40 8.93 2.21 8.47
N CYS A 41 8.28 1.54 7.50
CA CYS A 41 8.93 0.52 6.70
C CYS A 41 10.08 1.09 5.85
N SER A 42 10.99 0.23 5.48
CA SER A 42 12.11 0.51 4.59
C SER A 42 12.56 -0.78 3.88
N ASN A 43 13.49 -0.70 2.94
CA ASN A 43 14.03 -1.90 2.30
C ASN A 43 14.56 -2.92 3.32
N ARG A 44 15.09 -2.48 4.45
CA ARG A 44 15.57 -3.37 5.54
C ARG A 44 14.46 -4.19 6.18
N THR A 45 13.22 -3.73 6.13
CA THR A 45 12.06 -4.47 6.66
C THR A 45 11.89 -5.82 5.98
N LEU A 46 12.28 -5.93 4.70
CA LEU A 46 12.21 -7.15 3.91
C LEU A 46 13.50 -7.98 3.92
N ALA A 47 14.58 -7.56 4.59
CA ALA A 47 15.82 -8.33 4.57
C ALA A 47 15.60 -9.80 5.00
N GLY A 48 16.02 -10.74 4.15
CA GLY A 48 15.91 -12.18 4.37
C GLY A 48 15.19 -12.94 3.25
N ASP A 49 14.86 -14.19 3.52
CA ASP A 49 14.27 -15.12 2.58
C ASP A 49 12.76 -15.23 2.77
N TYR A 50 12.04 -15.33 1.64
CA TYR A 50 10.57 -15.46 1.60
C TYR A 50 10.16 -16.55 0.61
N GLY A 51 9.34 -17.48 1.09
CA GLY A 51 8.66 -18.44 0.24
C GLY A 51 7.34 -17.86 -0.27
N PHE A 52 7.18 -17.78 -1.59
CA PHE A 52 5.95 -17.28 -2.23
C PHE A 52 5.16 -18.41 -2.86
N THR A 53 3.85 -18.30 -2.72
CA THR A 53 2.88 -18.97 -3.60
C THR A 53 2.37 -17.93 -4.59
N ILE A 54 2.37 -18.25 -5.88
CA ILE A 54 1.84 -17.40 -6.93
C ILE A 54 0.73 -18.11 -7.70
N GLU A 55 -0.31 -17.37 -8.06
CA GLU A 55 -1.40 -17.87 -8.88
C GLU A 55 -2.04 -16.75 -9.71
N GLY A 56 -2.62 -17.12 -10.84
CA GLY A 56 -3.35 -16.18 -11.67
C GLY A 56 -3.44 -16.58 -13.13
N THR A 57 -3.59 -15.56 -13.96
CA THR A 57 -3.74 -15.72 -15.41
C THR A 57 -2.92 -14.67 -16.15
N ILE A 58 -2.18 -15.08 -17.17
CA ILE A 58 -1.56 -14.19 -18.16
C ILE A 58 -2.67 -13.73 -19.11
N LEU A 59 -3.10 -12.48 -18.99
CA LEU A 59 -4.31 -11.97 -19.62
C LEU A 59 -4.26 -11.98 -21.15
N ASN A 60 -3.13 -11.66 -21.75
CA ASN A 60 -2.99 -11.60 -23.20
C ASN A 60 -2.96 -12.98 -23.89
N ALA A 61 -2.82 -14.05 -23.12
CA ALA A 61 -2.75 -15.42 -23.61
C ALA A 61 -3.86 -16.31 -23.04
N ASP A 62 -4.68 -15.76 -22.12
CA ASP A 62 -5.66 -16.51 -21.32
C ASP A 62 -5.05 -17.78 -20.70
N LEU A 63 -3.82 -17.65 -20.21
CA LEU A 63 -3.00 -18.76 -19.74
C LEU A 63 -2.94 -18.77 -18.22
N PRO A 64 -3.59 -19.73 -17.53
CA PRO A 64 -3.50 -19.86 -16.09
C PRO A 64 -2.10 -20.25 -15.65
N LEU A 65 -1.66 -19.74 -14.51
CA LEU A 65 -0.39 -20.12 -13.90
C LEU A 65 -0.53 -20.39 -12.40
N ARG A 66 0.36 -21.26 -11.92
CA ARG A 66 0.60 -21.49 -10.50
C ARG A 66 2.09 -21.77 -10.30
N GLY A 67 2.61 -21.34 -9.15
CA GLY A 67 4.02 -21.61 -8.88
C GLY A 67 4.44 -21.30 -7.46
N LEU A 68 5.66 -21.68 -7.21
CA LEU A 68 6.39 -21.40 -5.98
C LEU A 68 7.64 -20.59 -6.32
N VAL A 69 7.98 -19.66 -5.45
CA VAL A 69 9.18 -18.83 -5.59
C VAL A 69 9.87 -18.73 -4.24
N MET A 70 11.17 -18.90 -4.23
CA MET A 70 12.00 -18.49 -3.10
C MET A 70 12.70 -17.19 -3.50
N GLN A 71 12.38 -16.08 -2.79
CA GLN A 71 13.01 -14.77 -3.01
C GLN A 71 13.88 -14.40 -1.81
N HIS A 72 15.08 -13.95 -2.10
CA HIS A 72 15.98 -13.33 -1.14
C HIS A 72 15.99 -11.81 -1.35
N TYR A 73 15.68 -11.05 -0.31
CA TYR A 73 15.77 -9.60 -0.26
C TYR A 73 17.01 -9.17 0.52
N ASP A 74 17.93 -8.42 -0.10
CA ASP A 74 19.20 -8.02 0.53
C ASP A 74 19.07 -6.88 1.57
N GLY A 75 17.84 -6.33 1.73
CA GLY A 75 17.58 -5.17 2.60
C GLY A 75 18.08 -3.84 2.05
N ARG A 76 18.63 -3.80 0.82
CA ARG A 76 19.21 -2.62 0.17
C ARG A 76 18.54 -2.28 -1.16
N GLY A 77 17.66 -3.13 -1.65
CA GLY A 77 16.89 -2.91 -2.87
C GLY A 77 17.13 -3.92 -3.99
N HIS A 78 17.82 -5.02 -3.72
CA HIS A 78 18.03 -6.09 -4.69
C HIS A 78 17.33 -7.37 -4.27
N ILE A 79 16.82 -8.08 -5.28
CA ILE A 79 16.18 -9.40 -5.15
C ILE A 79 16.99 -10.41 -5.94
N THR A 80 17.17 -11.58 -5.37
CA THR A 80 17.51 -12.81 -6.11
C THR A 80 16.43 -13.83 -5.85
N GLN A 81 16.13 -14.68 -6.82
CA GLN A 81 15.09 -15.69 -6.66
C GLN A 81 15.39 -16.97 -7.44
N VAL A 82 14.70 -18.02 -7.07
CA VAL A 82 14.44 -19.18 -7.90
C VAL A 82 12.95 -19.46 -7.92
N ASP A 83 12.42 -19.80 -9.08
CA ASP A 83 11.00 -20.08 -9.25
C ASP A 83 10.73 -21.40 -9.97
N HIS A 84 9.59 -22.01 -9.65
CA HIS A 84 9.00 -23.11 -10.40
C HIS A 84 7.55 -22.74 -10.73
N VAL A 85 7.32 -22.25 -11.94
CA VAL A 85 6.02 -21.78 -12.39
C VAL A 85 5.49 -22.67 -13.51
N VAL A 86 4.30 -23.20 -13.29
CA VAL A 86 3.55 -24.03 -14.26
C VAL A 86 2.58 -23.15 -15.00
N PHE A 87 2.66 -23.12 -16.32
CA PHE A 87 1.81 -22.36 -17.21
C PHE A 87 0.86 -23.29 -17.96
N GLY A 88 -0.46 -23.12 -17.80
CA GLY A 88 -1.44 -23.96 -18.48
C GLY A 88 -1.30 -25.46 -18.22
N GLY A 89 -0.70 -25.85 -17.10
CA GLY A 89 -0.42 -27.24 -16.77
C GLY A 89 0.97 -27.74 -17.25
N TYR A 90 1.76 -26.90 -17.94
CA TYR A 90 3.09 -27.28 -18.43
C TYR A 90 4.17 -26.75 -17.47
N PRO A 91 5.06 -27.64 -16.97
CA PRO A 91 6.17 -27.22 -16.10
C PRO A 91 7.23 -26.46 -16.90
N PRO A 92 8.06 -25.64 -16.23
CA PRO A 92 9.19 -24.98 -16.87
C PRO A 92 10.26 -25.99 -17.28
N PRO A 93 11.12 -25.64 -18.27
CA PRO A 93 12.21 -26.54 -18.72
C PRO A 93 13.30 -26.77 -17.67
N LEU A 94 13.46 -25.84 -16.73
CA LEU A 94 14.36 -25.99 -15.57
C LEU A 94 13.52 -26.30 -14.34
N GLU A 95 13.99 -27.19 -13.49
CA GLU A 95 13.33 -27.49 -12.22
C GLU A 95 13.16 -26.23 -11.37
N TRP A 96 14.20 -25.41 -11.30
CA TRP A 96 14.20 -24.10 -10.67
C TRP A 96 14.81 -23.06 -11.62
N THR A 97 14.04 -22.06 -11.98
CA THR A 97 14.48 -20.98 -12.87
C THR A 97 15.02 -19.82 -12.04
N PRO A 98 16.29 -19.41 -12.23
CA PRO A 98 16.83 -18.28 -11.50
C PRO A 98 16.28 -16.94 -12.02
N GLY A 99 16.17 -15.96 -11.11
CA GLY A 99 15.78 -14.61 -11.45
C GLY A 99 16.48 -13.58 -10.55
N THR A 100 16.46 -12.32 -10.99
CA THR A 100 17.01 -11.20 -10.24
C THR A 100 16.04 -10.00 -10.32
N GLY A 101 16.18 -9.06 -9.40
CA GLY A 101 15.32 -7.87 -9.44
C GLY A 101 15.79 -6.76 -8.55
N THR A 102 15.01 -5.70 -8.55
CA THR A 102 15.16 -4.56 -7.65
C THR A 102 13.83 -4.23 -6.99
N TYR A 103 13.88 -3.59 -5.83
CA TYR A 103 12.68 -3.17 -5.11
C TYR A 103 12.92 -1.90 -4.32
N THR A 104 11.82 -1.23 -3.98
CA THR A 104 11.80 -0.08 -3.08
C THR A 104 10.60 -0.20 -2.14
N VAL A 105 10.83 0.07 -0.86
CA VAL A 105 9.81 0.09 0.19
C VAL A 105 9.57 1.52 0.66
N ASN A 106 8.32 1.93 0.66
CA ASN A 106 7.88 3.23 1.19
C ASN A 106 7.69 3.16 2.71
N PRO A 107 7.73 4.31 3.42
CA PRO A 107 7.51 4.36 4.87
C PRO A 107 6.14 3.84 5.32
N ASP A 108 5.12 3.84 4.46
CA ASP A 108 3.77 3.32 4.71
C ASP A 108 3.63 1.80 4.49
N CYS A 109 4.75 1.10 4.31
CA CYS A 109 4.81 -0.33 4.05
C CYS A 109 4.24 -0.79 2.70
N THR A 110 4.00 0.13 1.77
CA THR A 110 3.82 -0.20 0.36
C THR A 110 5.17 -0.30 -0.34
N GLY A 111 5.20 -0.93 -1.50
CA GLY A 111 6.42 -0.99 -2.28
C GLY A 111 6.19 -1.42 -3.71
N SER A 112 7.24 -1.29 -4.51
CA SER A 112 7.28 -1.72 -5.91
C SER A 112 8.63 -2.34 -6.25
N GLY A 113 8.65 -3.08 -7.34
CA GLY A 113 9.88 -3.70 -7.81
C GLY A 113 9.78 -4.15 -9.26
N VAL A 114 10.91 -4.63 -9.74
CA VAL A 114 11.04 -5.20 -11.09
C VAL A 114 11.75 -6.53 -10.95
N ILE A 115 11.20 -7.57 -11.55
CA ILE A 115 11.79 -8.91 -11.58
C ILE A 115 12.15 -9.28 -13.02
N ASN A 116 13.37 -9.73 -13.22
CA ASN A 116 13.88 -10.27 -14.47
C ASN A 116 14.08 -11.78 -14.30
N SER A 117 13.40 -12.57 -15.10
CA SER A 117 13.54 -14.03 -15.15
C SER A 117 13.67 -14.47 -16.60
N PRO A 118 14.54 -15.45 -16.89
CA PRO A 118 14.65 -16.03 -18.24
C PRO A 118 13.33 -16.62 -18.78
N SER A 119 12.40 -16.96 -17.87
CA SER A 119 11.06 -17.45 -18.23
C SER A 119 10.17 -16.38 -18.83
N ASN A 120 10.51 -15.10 -18.69
CA ASN A 120 9.70 -13.98 -19.16
C ASN A 120 10.49 -13.12 -20.15
N PRO A 121 9.93 -12.85 -21.34
CA PRO A 121 10.62 -12.03 -22.35
C PRO A 121 10.73 -10.54 -21.97
N VAL A 122 9.94 -10.09 -21.00
CA VAL A 122 9.92 -8.73 -20.49
C VAL A 122 10.01 -8.72 -18.96
N PRO A 123 10.60 -7.69 -18.37
CA PRO A 123 10.62 -7.53 -16.91
C PRO A 123 9.20 -7.50 -16.33
N LEU A 124 9.03 -8.12 -15.16
CA LEU A 124 7.77 -8.10 -14.42
C LEU A 124 7.79 -6.92 -13.44
N ASN A 125 6.91 -5.96 -13.62
CA ASN A 125 6.66 -4.93 -12.63
C ASN A 125 5.74 -5.48 -11.55
N ILE A 126 6.12 -5.26 -10.30
CA ILE A 126 5.36 -5.72 -9.14
C ILE A 126 5.03 -4.56 -8.21
N HIS A 127 3.85 -4.64 -7.59
CA HIS A 127 3.47 -3.81 -6.46
C HIS A 127 3.12 -4.70 -5.29
N PHE A 128 3.48 -4.27 -4.08
CA PHE A 128 3.28 -5.08 -2.89
C PHE A 128 2.96 -4.24 -1.65
N VAL A 129 2.40 -4.91 -0.65
CA VAL A 129 2.24 -4.41 0.69
C VAL A 129 2.90 -5.38 1.68
N ILE A 130 3.57 -4.81 2.66
CA ILE A 130 4.20 -5.53 3.76
C ILE A 130 3.21 -5.58 4.91
N VAL A 131 2.96 -6.75 5.44
CA VAL A 131 2.08 -6.97 6.58
C VAL A 131 2.78 -7.85 7.62
N ASP A 132 2.17 -7.98 8.79
CA ASP A 132 2.68 -8.82 9.87
C ASP A 132 4.16 -8.50 10.23
N HIS A 133 4.47 -7.19 10.40
CA HIS A 133 5.79 -6.70 10.81
C HIS A 133 6.94 -7.19 9.92
N GLY A 134 6.72 -7.30 8.60
CA GLY A 134 7.70 -7.78 7.65
C GLY A 134 7.75 -9.29 7.49
N ARG A 135 6.88 -10.04 8.13
CA ARG A 135 6.82 -11.52 8.01
C ARG A 135 6.06 -11.98 6.78
N LYS A 136 5.19 -11.12 6.24
CA LYS A 136 4.35 -11.47 5.09
C LYS A 136 4.30 -10.35 4.07
N ILE A 137 4.29 -10.73 2.79
CA ILE A 137 4.19 -9.84 1.63
C ILE A 137 2.99 -10.28 0.81
N LYS A 138 2.13 -9.32 0.43
CA LYS A 138 1.08 -9.53 -0.57
C LYS A 138 1.44 -8.73 -1.82
N GLN A 139 1.46 -9.38 -2.97
CA GLN A 139 2.01 -8.83 -4.20
C GLN A 139 1.06 -9.05 -5.38
N VAL A 140 1.09 -8.12 -6.32
CA VAL A 140 0.47 -8.25 -7.65
C VAL A 140 1.54 -8.06 -8.72
N VAL A 141 1.31 -8.65 -9.89
CA VAL A 141 2.12 -8.42 -11.10
C VAL A 141 1.31 -7.53 -12.04
N ASP A 142 1.89 -6.39 -12.39
CA ASP A 142 1.24 -5.43 -13.30
C ASP A 142 0.96 -6.06 -14.67
N ALA A 143 -0.09 -5.56 -15.32
CA ALA A 143 -0.55 -6.00 -16.64
C ALA A 143 -0.97 -7.48 -16.72
N ASN A 144 -1.07 -8.18 -15.59
CA ASN A 144 -1.57 -9.55 -15.49
C ASN A 144 -2.55 -9.71 -14.33
N ALA A 145 -3.39 -10.75 -14.37
CA ALA A 145 -4.25 -11.14 -13.26
C ALA A 145 -3.49 -12.15 -12.35
N VAL A 146 -2.33 -11.73 -11.81
CA VAL A 146 -1.44 -12.59 -11.03
C VAL A 146 -1.24 -11.97 -9.66
N VAL A 147 -1.47 -12.78 -8.63
CA VAL A 147 -1.20 -12.44 -7.23
C VAL A 147 -0.16 -13.39 -6.63
N ALA A 148 0.55 -12.90 -5.62
CA ALA A 148 1.48 -13.71 -4.86
C ALA A 148 1.38 -13.39 -3.37
N VAL A 149 1.59 -14.41 -2.54
CA VAL A 149 1.70 -14.26 -1.09
C VAL A 149 3.01 -14.89 -0.66
N GLY A 150 3.87 -14.08 -0.07
CA GLY A 150 5.15 -14.47 0.48
C GLY A 150 5.13 -14.51 2.00
N GLU A 151 5.75 -15.52 2.57
CA GLU A 151 5.95 -15.66 4.00
C GLU A 151 7.45 -15.81 4.28
N LYS A 152 7.91 -15.12 5.33
CA LYS A 152 9.32 -15.15 5.72
C LYS A 152 9.70 -16.55 6.16
N VAL A 153 10.84 -17.01 5.67
CA VAL A 153 11.45 -18.28 6.08
C VAL A 153 12.34 -17.99 7.29
N ASP A 154 12.13 -18.71 8.38
CA ASP A 154 12.91 -18.57 9.63
C ASP A 154 14.21 -19.38 9.56
#